data_1977f68f93686b4af627367babe9809d
#
_entry.id   1977f68f93686b4af627367babe9809d
#
_cell.length_a   1.000
_cell.length_b   1.000
_cell.length_c   1.000
_cell.angle_alpha   90.00
_cell.angle_beta   90.00
_cell.angle_gamma   90.00
#
_symmetry.space_group_name_H-M   'P 1'
#
loop_
_entity.id
_entity.type
_entity.pdbx_description
1 polymer ?
#
loop_
_entity_poly.entity_id
_entity_poly.type
_entity_poly.pdbx_seq_one_letter_code
_entity_poly.pdbx_strand_id
1 'polypeptide(L)'
;MSTFGQLIDRTYREYLRPVEEQEPLSQVGNTDLLDDGVTTGLTDTGTTLKYKTGLFTPEEEELIGAGSVLEIGQELIMVEDINTVSKEMTIERGRLGSTAAEHANDTDIILKPKYPRLNVANAIGDQIIGLFPALYAVKKTTLTTAATQYVEMPAGTTRILQAKLNTSTSSTTVYEDIPLELLTDFTPSSTEAAVQFPSQPASGKSVYVVYASKFTRPTLETNDLNTVSGLEDFHEQIVMVGAVAQLLSELDVDSTTQNYITENLEQRGIPVGSGERLRNALLRYYGVLLDRARREQRSRFPQGVELYGISFT
;
A
#
# COMPACT_ATOMS: atom_id res chain seq x y z
N MET A 1 -9.24 -10.71 -1.23
CA MET A 1 -8.42 -9.60 -0.68
C MET A 1 -7.47 -9.14 -1.75
N SER A 2 -7.27 -7.85 -1.86
CA SER A 2 -6.46 -7.27 -2.93
C SER A 2 -4.98 -7.36 -2.58
N THR A 3 -4.13 -7.55 -3.60
CA THR A 3 -2.68 -7.33 -3.45
C THR A 3 -2.35 -5.85 -3.61
N PHE A 4 -1.14 -5.47 -3.20
CA PHE A 4 -0.68 -4.09 -3.35
C PHE A 4 -0.66 -3.65 -4.82
N GLY A 5 -0.21 -4.51 -5.74
CA GLY A 5 -0.24 -4.26 -7.18
C GLY A 5 -1.67 -4.04 -7.70
N GLN A 6 -2.63 -4.87 -7.27
CA GLN A 6 -4.03 -4.67 -7.64
C GLN A 6 -4.62 -3.33 -7.14
N LEU A 7 -4.18 -2.86 -5.96
CA LEU A 7 -4.61 -1.55 -5.46
C LEU A 7 -4.01 -0.40 -6.31
N ILE A 8 -2.75 -0.53 -6.72
CA ILE A 8 -2.11 0.40 -7.65
C ILE A 8 -2.88 0.45 -8.97
N ASP A 9 -3.16 -0.71 -9.58
CA ASP A 9 -3.89 -0.82 -10.85
C ASP A 9 -5.30 -0.24 -10.76
N ARG A 10 -5.98 -0.46 -9.63
CA ARG A 10 -7.29 0.17 -9.37
C ARG A 10 -7.19 1.68 -9.23
N THR A 11 -6.13 2.19 -8.61
CA THR A 11 -5.91 3.65 -8.49
C THR A 11 -5.75 4.29 -9.87
N TYR A 12 -5.00 3.66 -10.77
CA TYR A 12 -4.93 4.12 -12.16
C TYR A 12 -6.28 4.08 -12.85
N ARG A 13 -6.95 2.94 -12.83
CA ARG A 13 -8.22 2.74 -13.53
C ARG A 13 -9.35 3.62 -13.01
N GLU A 14 -9.40 3.89 -11.71
CA GLU A 14 -10.51 4.64 -11.11
C GLU A 14 -10.25 6.15 -11.04
N TYR A 15 -8.99 6.60 -11.04
CA TYR A 15 -8.67 8.01 -10.76
C TYR A 15 -7.61 8.63 -11.69
N LEU A 16 -6.57 7.89 -12.09
CA LEU A 16 -5.45 8.48 -12.82
C LEU A 16 -5.54 8.24 -14.32
N ARG A 17 -6.58 7.58 -14.78
CA ARG A 17 -6.81 7.11 -16.14
C ARG A 17 -6.06 5.81 -16.48
N PRO A 18 -6.69 4.91 -17.26
CA PRO A 18 -5.99 3.73 -17.76
C PRO A 18 -4.77 4.14 -18.58
N VAL A 19 -3.73 3.34 -18.48
CA VAL A 19 -2.48 3.44 -19.24
C VAL A 19 -2.72 3.56 -20.75
N GLU A 20 -3.85 3.08 -21.25
CA GLU A 20 -4.31 3.15 -22.65
C GLU A 20 -4.53 4.57 -23.19
N GLU A 21 -4.60 5.57 -22.29
CA GLU A 21 -4.76 6.98 -22.67
C GLU A 21 -3.62 7.92 -22.18
N GLN A 22 -2.70 7.47 -21.36
CA GLN A 22 -1.33 7.92 -21.43
C GLN A 22 -0.86 7.33 -22.77
N GLU A 23 -0.87 8.11 -23.88
CA GLU A 23 -0.44 7.54 -25.15
C GLU A 23 0.62 6.50 -24.86
N PRO A 24 0.29 5.19 -24.90
CA PRO A 24 1.33 4.22 -24.85
C PRO A 24 2.09 4.52 -26.13
N LEU A 25 3.30 5.02 -26.00
CA LEU A 25 4.24 4.73 -27.07
C LEU A 25 4.28 3.23 -27.08
N SER A 26 3.32 2.67 -27.81
CA SER A 26 2.96 1.29 -27.99
C SER A 26 3.30 0.42 -26.78
N GLN A 27 2.34 -0.30 -26.28
CA GLN A 27 2.57 -1.43 -25.40
C GLN A 27 3.76 -2.21 -25.91
N VAL A 28 4.86 -2.01 -25.25
CA VAL A 28 6.07 -2.54 -25.73
C VAL A 28 6.66 -3.40 -24.67
N GLY A 29 6.17 -4.53 -24.65
CA GLY A 29 6.95 -5.60 -24.19
C GLY A 29 8.09 -5.79 -25.13
N ASN A 30 9.26 -5.29 -24.82
CA ASN A 30 10.42 -5.94 -25.37
C ASN A 30 11.73 -5.40 -24.95
N THR A 31 12.25 -6.11 -24.03
CA THR A 31 13.67 -6.36 -23.87
C THR A 31 14.05 -7.59 -24.70
N ASP A 32 13.70 -7.66 -25.97
CA ASP A 32 13.97 -8.85 -26.76
C ASP A 32 15.34 -8.78 -27.39
N LEU A 33 16.18 -9.72 -27.02
CA LEU A 33 17.42 -10.08 -27.69
C LEU A 33 17.09 -11.07 -28.82
N LEU A 34 16.27 -10.66 -29.79
CA LEU A 34 15.75 -11.54 -30.83
C LEU A 34 16.84 -12.15 -31.73
N ASP A 35 17.97 -11.49 -31.84
CA ASP A 35 18.95 -11.89 -32.87
C ASP A 35 19.98 -12.91 -32.40
N ASP A 36 20.10 -13.18 -31.09
CA ASP A 36 21.12 -14.09 -30.56
C ASP A 36 20.59 -15.33 -29.84
N GLY A 37 19.26 -15.53 -29.88
CA GLY A 37 18.64 -16.71 -29.27
C GLY A 37 18.67 -16.71 -27.74
N VAL A 38 19.03 -15.58 -27.11
CA VAL A 38 19.02 -15.42 -25.67
C VAL A 38 17.65 -14.92 -25.23
N THR A 39 16.96 -15.72 -24.44
CA THR A 39 15.63 -15.42 -23.88
C THR A 39 15.69 -14.69 -22.56
N THR A 40 16.82 -14.10 -22.22
CA THR A 40 17.03 -13.37 -20.98
C THR A 40 16.61 -11.91 -21.17
N GLY A 41 15.67 -11.45 -20.36
CA GLY A 41 15.28 -10.05 -20.29
C GLY A 41 16.41 -9.12 -19.82
N LEU A 42 16.07 -7.93 -19.42
CA LEU A 42 17.01 -6.95 -18.89
C LEU A 42 17.44 -7.37 -17.48
N THR A 43 18.74 -7.63 -17.28
CA THR A 43 19.28 -7.95 -15.95
C THR A 43 19.36 -6.70 -15.07
N ASP A 44 19.45 -6.86 -13.77
CA ASP A 44 19.54 -5.76 -12.79
C ASP A 44 20.76 -4.84 -12.98
N THR A 45 21.81 -5.32 -13.64
CA THR A 45 23.05 -4.59 -13.95
C THR A 45 23.19 -4.23 -15.42
N GLY A 46 22.23 -4.63 -16.27
CA GLY A 46 22.28 -4.35 -17.71
C GLY A 46 22.15 -2.87 -18.01
N THR A 47 23.04 -2.34 -18.84
CA THR A 47 23.05 -0.94 -19.29
C THR A 47 22.63 -0.76 -20.74
N THR A 48 22.25 -1.85 -21.40
CA THR A 48 21.73 -1.86 -22.76
C THR A 48 20.34 -2.50 -22.75
N LEU A 49 19.36 -1.76 -23.27
CA LEU A 49 17.99 -2.24 -23.43
C LEU A 49 17.71 -2.41 -24.93
N LYS A 50 17.29 -3.59 -25.32
CA LYS A 50 16.84 -3.85 -26.70
C LYS A 50 15.31 -3.81 -26.75
N TYR A 51 14.78 -3.25 -27.82
CA TYR A 51 13.36 -3.18 -28.06
C TYR A 51 12.97 -3.75 -29.43
N LYS A 52 11.77 -4.32 -29.56
CA LYS A 52 11.30 -4.99 -30.79
C LYS A 52 11.28 -4.06 -31.97
N THR A 53 11.63 -4.60 -33.12
CA THR A 53 11.43 -3.94 -34.40
C THR A 53 9.93 -3.68 -34.65
N GLY A 54 9.59 -2.46 -35.04
CA GLY A 54 8.20 -2.05 -35.27
C GLY A 54 7.39 -1.71 -34.03
N LEU A 55 8.06 -1.64 -32.90
CA LEU A 55 7.52 -1.26 -31.64
C LEU A 55 7.20 0.22 -31.55
N PHE A 56 8.17 1.04 -31.94
CA PHE A 56 8.00 2.48 -32.08
C PHE A 56 7.85 2.83 -33.54
N THR A 57 6.98 3.77 -33.87
CA THR A 57 6.98 4.44 -35.15
C THR A 57 8.27 5.27 -35.30
N PRO A 58 8.68 5.61 -36.53
CA PRO A 58 9.85 6.48 -36.72
C PRO A 58 9.72 7.82 -35.96
N GLU A 59 8.53 8.38 -35.89
CA GLU A 59 8.24 9.63 -35.18
C GLU A 59 8.39 9.45 -33.67
N GLU A 60 7.99 8.30 -33.12
CA GLU A 60 8.17 7.98 -31.70
C GLU A 60 9.64 7.73 -31.37
N GLU A 61 10.39 7.06 -32.25
CA GLU A 61 11.83 6.88 -32.08
C GLU A 61 12.57 8.23 -32.02
N GLU A 62 12.15 9.22 -32.81
CA GLU A 62 12.70 10.56 -32.79
C GLU A 62 12.41 11.31 -31.46
N LEU A 63 11.31 10.95 -30.77
CA LEU A 63 10.98 11.53 -29.46
C LEU A 63 11.77 10.91 -28.30
N ILE A 64 12.41 9.75 -28.54
CA ILE A 64 13.27 9.09 -27.58
C ILE A 64 14.69 9.58 -27.78
N GLY A 65 15.18 10.36 -26.86
CA GLY A 65 16.56 10.88 -26.88
C GLY A 65 17.21 10.84 -25.51
N ALA A 66 18.45 11.29 -25.47
CA ALA A 66 19.17 11.42 -24.21
C ALA A 66 18.35 12.24 -23.19
N GLY A 67 18.20 11.70 -21.98
CA GLY A 67 17.40 12.28 -20.91
C GLY A 67 15.92 11.85 -20.92
N SER A 68 15.46 11.05 -21.91
CA SER A 68 14.12 10.47 -21.86
C SER A 68 14.01 9.48 -20.70
N VAL A 69 12.88 9.49 -20.01
CA VAL A 69 12.59 8.57 -18.92
C VAL A 69 11.67 7.45 -19.42
N LEU A 70 12.06 6.23 -19.14
CA LEU A 70 11.28 5.01 -19.37
C LEU A 70 10.85 4.45 -18.01
N GLU A 71 9.70 3.78 -18.00
CA GLU A 71 9.24 3.00 -16.84
C GLU A 71 9.09 1.53 -17.27
N ILE A 72 9.66 0.63 -16.48
CA ILE A 72 9.47 -0.82 -16.59
C ILE A 72 9.09 -1.34 -15.21
N GLY A 73 7.83 -1.73 -15.01
CA GLY A 73 7.32 -2.06 -13.68
C GLY A 73 7.38 -0.86 -12.72
N GLN A 74 8.17 -0.96 -11.67
CA GLN A 74 8.40 0.16 -10.74
C GLN A 74 9.77 0.84 -10.94
N GLU A 75 10.54 0.40 -11.91
CA GLU A 75 11.83 1.00 -12.20
C GLU A 75 11.72 2.15 -13.18
N LEU A 76 12.39 3.26 -12.87
CA LEU A 76 12.57 4.39 -13.76
C LEU A 76 13.99 4.36 -14.31
N ILE A 77 14.09 4.41 -15.62
CA ILE A 77 15.30 4.26 -16.41
C ILE A 77 15.49 5.52 -17.22
N MET A 78 16.70 6.05 -17.29
CA MET A 78 17.01 7.19 -18.14
C MET A 78 17.75 6.72 -19.39
N VAL A 79 17.29 7.15 -20.56
CA VAL A 79 17.98 6.89 -21.83
C VAL A 79 19.16 7.83 -21.96
N GLU A 80 20.35 7.29 -22.22
CA GLU A 80 21.55 8.06 -22.53
C GLU A 80 21.74 8.24 -24.05
N ASP A 81 21.45 7.17 -24.80
CA ASP A 81 21.57 7.14 -26.26
C ASP A 81 20.64 6.11 -26.86
N ILE A 82 20.26 6.29 -28.12
CA ILE A 82 19.40 5.36 -28.86
C ILE A 82 20.02 5.04 -30.24
N ASN A 83 20.13 3.77 -30.53
CA ASN A 83 20.47 3.27 -31.86
C ASN A 83 19.24 2.67 -32.52
N THR A 84 18.62 3.44 -33.41
CA THR A 84 17.39 3.04 -34.11
C THR A 84 17.62 1.94 -35.14
N VAL A 85 18.86 1.69 -35.57
CA VAL A 85 19.21 0.62 -36.50
C VAL A 85 19.30 -0.72 -35.77
N SER A 86 20.04 -0.80 -34.68
CA SER A 86 20.16 -2.02 -33.87
C SER A 86 19.00 -2.23 -32.88
N LYS A 87 18.09 -1.23 -32.76
CA LYS A 87 16.99 -1.23 -31.78
C LYS A 87 17.49 -1.37 -30.34
N GLU A 88 18.55 -0.64 -30.03
CA GLU A 88 19.19 -0.64 -28.73
C GLU A 88 19.21 0.76 -28.11
N MET A 89 19.00 0.82 -26.82
CA MET A 89 19.18 2.03 -26.03
C MET A 89 20.28 1.81 -24.98
N THR A 90 21.19 2.76 -24.88
CA THR A 90 22.08 2.84 -23.71
C THR A 90 21.32 3.52 -22.60
N ILE A 91 21.31 2.90 -21.42
CA ILE A 91 20.43 3.30 -20.33
C ILE A 91 21.17 3.42 -19.01
N GLU A 92 20.69 4.32 -18.18
CA GLU A 92 21.07 4.46 -16.77
C GLU A 92 19.90 3.95 -15.89
N ARG A 93 20.20 2.98 -15.03
CA ARG A 93 19.25 2.21 -14.23
C ARG A 93 18.94 2.86 -12.89
N GLY A 94 17.79 2.51 -12.30
CA GLY A 94 17.45 2.89 -10.93
C GLY A 94 17.39 4.40 -10.69
N ARG A 95 16.87 5.16 -11.65
CA ARG A 95 16.81 6.63 -11.56
C ARG A 95 15.60 7.11 -10.77
N LEU A 96 15.63 8.38 -10.38
CA LEU A 96 14.53 9.08 -9.69
C LEU A 96 14.04 8.36 -8.43
N GLY A 97 14.95 7.69 -7.71
CA GLY A 97 14.61 6.98 -6.46
C GLY A 97 14.09 5.55 -6.66
N SER A 98 14.04 5.06 -7.90
CA SER A 98 13.74 3.64 -8.15
C SER A 98 14.97 2.76 -7.89
N THR A 99 14.75 1.45 -7.86
CA THR A 99 15.83 0.46 -7.74
C THR A 99 15.89 -0.36 -9.01
N ALA A 100 17.10 -0.59 -9.53
CA ALA A 100 17.31 -1.47 -10.65
C ALA A 100 16.84 -2.89 -10.30
N ALA A 101 16.04 -3.48 -11.19
CA ALA A 101 15.47 -4.81 -11.03
C ALA A 101 15.63 -5.63 -12.30
N GLU A 102 15.55 -6.94 -12.19
CA GLU A 102 15.48 -7.82 -13.33
C GLU A 102 14.10 -7.75 -13.99
N HIS A 103 14.06 -7.59 -15.31
CA HIS A 103 12.84 -7.56 -16.08
C HIS A 103 12.84 -8.67 -17.12
N ALA A 104 11.75 -9.43 -17.17
CA ALA A 104 11.58 -10.50 -18.14
C ALA A 104 11.41 -9.94 -19.56
N ASN A 105 11.65 -10.79 -20.57
CA ASN A 105 11.26 -10.47 -21.94
C ASN A 105 9.76 -10.17 -22.00
N ASP A 106 9.37 -9.36 -22.98
CA ASP A 106 7.98 -8.95 -23.21
C ASP A 106 7.36 -8.16 -22.04
N THR A 107 8.18 -7.58 -21.14
CA THR A 107 7.70 -6.64 -20.14
C THR A 107 7.42 -5.29 -20.79
N ASP A 108 6.29 -4.67 -20.41
CA ASP A 108 5.86 -3.38 -20.93
C ASP A 108 6.86 -2.27 -20.58
N ILE A 109 7.18 -1.44 -21.56
CA ILE A 109 7.97 -0.21 -21.41
C ILE A 109 7.03 0.98 -21.60
N ILE A 110 7.00 1.90 -20.66
CA ILE A 110 6.23 3.14 -20.76
C ILE A 110 7.19 4.29 -20.93
N LEU A 111 7.02 5.06 -22.00
CA LEU A 111 7.83 6.26 -22.25
C LEU A 111 7.21 7.47 -21.56
N LYS A 112 8.05 8.25 -20.87
CA LYS A 112 7.66 9.51 -20.19
C LYS A 112 6.39 9.36 -19.34
N PRO A 113 6.37 8.41 -18.38
CA PRO A 113 5.17 8.16 -17.59
C PRO A 113 4.74 9.44 -16.86
N LYS A 114 3.49 9.81 -17.03
CA LYS A 114 2.93 11.00 -16.36
C LYS A 114 2.79 10.80 -14.85
N TYR A 115 2.35 9.60 -14.48
CA TYR A 115 2.25 9.14 -13.10
C TYR A 115 3.08 7.86 -12.97
N PRO A 116 4.38 7.97 -12.65
CA PRO A 116 5.20 6.78 -12.50
C PRO A 116 4.62 5.81 -11.48
N ARG A 117 4.61 4.51 -11.80
CA ARG A 117 4.07 3.46 -10.93
C ARG A 117 4.71 3.48 -9.54
N LEU A 118 6.00 3.77 -9.47
CA LEU A 118 6.72 3.96 -8.22
C LEU A 118 6.12 5.10 -7.37
N ASN A 119 5.79 6.24 -7.99
CA ASN A 119 5.23 7.39 -7.27
C ASN A 119 3.84 7.07 -6.74
N VAL A 120 3.02 6.38 -7.55
CA VAL A 120 1.69 5.91 -7.12
C VAL A 120 1.82 4.91 -5.97
N ALA A 121 2.74 3.94 -6.07
CA ALA A 121 3.01 2.97 -5.02
C ALA A 121 3.47 3.65 -3.71
N ASN A 122 4.34 4.65 -3.82
CA ASN A 122 4.82 5.43 -2.69
C ASN A 122 3.67 6.22 -2.03
N ALA A 123 2.87 6.93 -2.81
CA ALA A 123 1.73 7.69 -2.30
C ALA A 123 0.71 6.78 -1.59
N ILE A 124 0.40 5.62 -2.15
CA ILE A 124 -0.46 4.62 -1.52
C ILE A 124 0.16 4.11 -0.21
N GLY A 125 1.46 3.77 -0.22
CA GLY A 125 2.18 3.32 0.97
C GLY A 125 2.17 4.36 2.10
N ASP A 126 2.37 5.62 1.77
CA ASP A 126 2.33 6.73 2.73
C ASP A 126 0.92 6.94 3.30
N GLN A 127 -0.12 6.81 2.47
CA GLN A 127 -1.49 6.88 2.94
C GLN A 127 -1.85 5.70 3.86
N ILE A 128 -1.37 4.50 3.59
CA ILE A 128 -1.59 3.33 4.47
C ILE A 128 -1.04 3.62 5.87
N ILE A 129 0.21 4.08 5.97
CA ILE A 129 0.80 4.44 7.26
C ILE A 129 0.07 5.61 7.90
N GLY A 130 -0.31 6.62 7.10
CA GLY A 130 -0.99 7.84 7.54
C GLY A 130 -2.41 7.61 8.10
N LEU A 131 -3.01 6.45 7.87
CA LEU A 131 -4.30 6.11 8.50
C LEU A 131 -4.22 6.08 10.03
N PHE A 132 -3.07 5.69 10.60
CA PHE A 132 -2.85 5.76 12.03
C PHE A 132 -2.53 7.21 12.47
N PRO A 133 -3.07 7.75 13.59
CA PRO A 133 -3.88 7.09 14.64
C PRO A 133 -5.40 7.14 14.40
N ALA A 134 -5.86 7.65 13.27
CA ALA A 134 -7.28 7.79 12.97
C ALA A 134 -8.00 6.45 12.89
N LEU A 135 -7.34 5.48 12.29
CA LEU A 135 -7.71 4.07 12.19
C LEU A 135 -6.53 3.21 12.66
N TYR A 136 -6.78 1.95 12.91
CA TYR A 136 -5.77 0.97 13.32
C TYR A 136 -6.00 -0.37 12.62
N ALA A 137 -4.92 -1.10 12.40
CA ALA A 137 -4.99 -2.48 11.93
C ALA A 137 -5.46 -3.39 13.06
N VAL A 138 -6.45 -4.23 12.78
CA VAL A 138 -6.95 -5.23 13.74
C VAL A 138 -6.20 -6.53 13.51
N LYS A 139 -5.43 -6.94 14.50
CA LYS A 139 -4.64 -8.17 14.45
C LYS A 139 -5.07 -9.14 15.55
N LYS A 140 -4.78 -10.41 15.35
CA LYS A 140 -5.08 -11.50 16.29
C LYS A 140 -3.79 -12.25 16.61
N THR A 141 -3.65 -12.61 17.87
CA THR A 141 -2.55 -13.49 18.31
C THR A 141 -3.04 -14.43 19.40
N THR A 142 -2.31 -15.52 19.55
CA THR A 142 -2.51 -16.46 20.66
C THR A 142 -1.26 -16.42 21.52
N LEU A 143 -1.42 -16.02 22.77
CA LEU A 143 -0.37 -16.01 23.75
C LEU A 143 -0.47 -17.28 24.61
N THR A 144 0.67 -17.78 25.08
CA THR A 144 0.71 -18.85 26.08
C THR A 144 1.08 -18.25 27.42
N THR A 145 0.24 -18.51 28.43
CA THR A 145 0.53 -18.02 29.78
C THR A 145 1.77 -18.71 30.36
N ALA A 146 2.62 -17.94 30.99
CA ALA A 146 3.75 -18.40 31.77
C ALA A 146 3.44 -18.28 33.27
N ALA A 147 4.35 -18.73 34.12
CA ALA A 147 4.26 -18.51 35.56
C ALA A 147 4.63 -17.04 35.93
N THR A 148 4.22 -16.09 35.11
CA THR A 148 4.43 -14.65 35.27
C THR A 148 3.10 -13.91 35.13
N GLN A 149 3.01 -12.74 35.73
CA GLN A 149 1.82 -11.92 35.68
C GLN A 149 1.71 -11.11 34.37
N TYR A 150 2.71 -11.22 33.50
CA TYR A 150 2.75 -10.53 32.21
C TYR A 150 3.24 -11.47 31.11
N VAL A 151 2.80 -11.20 29.88
CA VAL A 151 3.22 -11.91 28.65
C VAL A 151 3.49 -10.87 27.57
N GLU A 152 4.56 -11.09 26.78
CA GLU A 152 4.93 -10.21 25.68
C GLU A 152 3.87 -10.17 24.58
N MET A 153 3.62 -8.98 24.05
CA MET A 153 2.77 -8.75 22.90
C MET A 153 3.62 -8.57 21.64
N PRO A 154 3.05 -8.83 20.45
CA PRO A 154 3.73 -8.50 19.19
C PRO A 154 4.11 -7.02 19.12
N ALA A 155 5.26 -6.75 18.48
CA ALA A 155 5.73 -5.38 18.28
C ALA A 155 4.69 -4.52 17.56
N GLY A 156 4.61 -3.25 17.94
CA GLY A 156 3.66 -2.29 17.38
C GLY A 156 2.23 -2.42 17.91
N THR A 157 1.99 -3.24 18.93
CA THR A 157 0.70 -3.27 19.65
C THR A 157 0.45 -1.92 20.30
N THR A 158 -0.70 -1.32 19.99
CA THR A 158 -1.08 0.01 20.55
C THR A 158 -2.22 -0.08 21.54
N ARG A 159 -3.03 -1.14 21.45
CA ARG A 159 -4.21 -1.31 22.30
C ARG A 159 -4.72 -2.75 22.26
N ILE A 160 -5.28 -3.24 23.37
CA ILE A 160 -6.05 -4.47 23.46
C ILE A 160 -7.51 -4.16 23.14
N LEU A 161 -8.08 -4.90 22.21
CA LEU A 161 -9.48 -4.77 21.79
C LEU A 161 -10.35 -5.83 22.47
N GLN A 162 -9.85 -7.06 22.57
CA GLN A 162 -10.52 -8.17 23.21
C GLN A 162 -9.48 -9.21 23.65
N ALA A 163 -9.72 -9.86 24.76
CA ALA A 163 -8.93 -10.99 25.22
C ALA A 163 -9.80 -12.10 25.79
N LYS A 164 -9.50 -13.34 25.44
CA LYS A 164 -10.21 -14.54 25.92
C LYS A 164 -9.23 -15.59 26.39
N LEU A 165 -9.38 -16.00 27.63
CA LEU A 165 -8.63 -17.12 28.22
C LEU A 165 -9.30 -18.44 27.85
N ASN A 166 -8.53 -19.38 27.35
CA ASN A 166 -9.01 -20.75 27.15
C ASN A 166 -8.96 -21.50 28.50
N THR A 167 -10.11 -21.70 29.09
CA THR A 167 -10.31 -22.47 30.31
C THR A 167 -10.79 -23.89 30.06
N SER A 168 -10.71 -24.33 28.80
CA SER A 168 -11.19 -25.64 28.36
C SER A 168 -10.63 -26.79 29.20
N THR A 169 -11.50 -27.73 29.48
CA THR A 169 -11.15 -29.06 30.00
C THR A 169 -11.12 -30.08 28.87
N SER A 170 -10.75 -31.31 29.12
CA SER A 170 -10.66 -32.37 28.10
C SER A 170 -11.96 -32.65 27.35
N SER A 171 -13.11 -32.24 27.88
CA SER A 171 -14.43 -32.52 27.32
C SER A 171 -15.21 -31.29 26.84
N THR A 172 -14.80 -30.07 27.20
CA THR A 172 -15.55 -28.86 26.88
C THR A 172 -14.61 -27.71 26.59
N THR A 173 -14.81 -27.04 25.41
CA THR A 173 -14.08 -25.84 25.04
C THR A 173 -14.79 -24.61 25.60
N VAL A 174 -14.15 -23.92 26.51
CA VAL A 174 -14.67 -22.72 27.16
C VAL A 174 -13.67 -21.56 27.02
N TYR A 175 -14.18 -20.42 26.64
CA TYR A 175 -13.41 -19.17 26.55
C TYR A 175 -14.04 -18.13 27.48
N GLU A 176 -13.25 -17.58 28.37
CA GLU A 176 -13.68 -16.55 29.31
C GLU A 176 -13.06 -15.21 28.93
N ASP A 177 -13.86 -14.15 28.88
CA ASP A 177 -13.34 -12.79 28.70
C ASP A 177 -12.53 -12.40 29.91
N ILE A 178 -11.29 -11.92 29.66
CA ILE A 178 -10.41 -11.46 30.73
C ILE A 178 -9.99 -10.00 30.47
N PRO A 179 -10.02 -9.16 31.49
CA PRO A 179 -9.43 -7.83 31.39
C PRO A 179 -7.92 -7.96 31.36
N LEU A 180 -7.28 -7.40 30.34
CA LEU A 180 -5.84 -7.30 30.21
C LEU A 180 -5.45 -5.83 30.16
N GLU A 181 -4.42 -5.47 30.91
CA GLU A 181 -3.80 -4.15 30.83
C GLU A 181 -2.61 -4.21 29.87
N LEU A 182 -2.54 -3.26 28.93
CA LEU A 182 -1.41 -3.11 28.04
C LEU A 182 -0.35 -2.25 28.72
N LEU A 183 0.82 -2.81 28.90
CA LEU A 183 2.02 -2.11 29.35
C LEU A 183 2.83 -1.72 28.12
N THR A 184 3.00 -0.42 27.89
CA THR A 184 3.89 0.14 26.88
C THR A 184 5.22 0.50 27.50
N ASP A 185 6.30 0.51 26.71
CA ASP A 185 7.67 0.78 27.16
C ASP A 185 8.13 -0.16 28.31
N PHE A 186 7.65 -1.40 28.26
CA PHE A 186 7.95 -2.41 29.27
C PHE A 186 9.36 -2.99 29.07
N THR A 187 10.31 -2.52 29.82
CA THR A 187 11.75 -2.82 29.70
C THR A 187 12.15 -4.30 29.78
N PRO A 188 11.46 -5.21 30.51
CA PRO A 188 11.76 -6.64 30.41
C PRO A 188 11.29 -7.29 29.11
N SER A 189 10.45 -6.61 28.30
CA SER A 189 9.94 -7.13 27.04
C SER A 189 10.89 -6.78 25.87
N SER A 190 11.17 -7.75 25.03
CA SER A 190 11.93 -7.55 23.79
C SER A 190 11.13 -6.77 22.73
N THR A 191 9.82 -6.67 22.88
CA THR A 191 8.89 -5.99 21.97
C THR A 191 8.38 -4.65 22.47
N GLU A 192 8.87 -4.18 23.62
CA GLU A 192 8.45 -2.93 24.28
C GLU A 192 6.96 -2.91 24.68
N ALA A 193 6.24 -4.01 24.48
CA ALA A 193 4.83 -4.13 24.82
C ALA A 193 4.55 -5.48 25.50
N ALA A 194 3.82 -5.44 26.60
CA ALA A 194 3.37 -6.63 27.30
C ALA A 194 1.92 -6.46 27.77
N VAL A 195 1.25 -7.56 28.04
CA VAL A 195 -0.05 -7.55 28.72
C VAL A 195 0.11 -8.04 30.14
N GLN A 196 -0.52 -7.33 31.06
CA GLN A 196 -0.59 -7.71 32.45
C GLN A 196 -1.92 -8.38 32.75
N PHE A 197 -1.86 -9.49 33.46
CA PHE A 197 -3.02 -10.20 33.99
C PHE A 197 -3.41 -9.65 35.36
N PRO A 198 -4.72 -9.59 35.71
CA PRO A 198 -5.15 -9.16 37.04
C PRO A 198 -4.60 -10.03 38.17
N SER A 199 -4.38 -11.30 37.87
CA SER A 199 -3.73 -12.27 38.78
C SER A 199 -2.87 -13.20 37.95
N GLN A 200 -1.86 -13.81 38.60
CA GLN A 200 -0.97 -14.76 37.91
C GLN A 200 -1.78 -15.94 37.37
N PRO A 201 -1.83 -16.13 36.02
CA PRO A 201 -2.54 -17.26 35.44
C PRO A 201 -1.79 -18.58 35.64
N ALA A 202 -2.50 -19.68 35.55
CA ALA A 202 -1.87 -20.98 35.45
C ALA A 202 -1.03 -21.08 34.16
N SER A 203 0.18 -21.62 34.26
CA SER A 203 1.08 -21.77 33.10
C SER A 203 0.50 -22.72 32.03
N GLY A 204 0.80 -22.45 30.77
CA GLY A 204 0.43 -23.28 29.62
C GLY A 204 -1.01 -23.10 29.11
N LYS A 205 -1.75 -22.12 29.61
CA LYS A 205 -3.06 -21.77 29.06
C LYS A 205 -2.92 -20.85 27.85
N SER A 206 -3.80 -21.04 26.85
CA SER A 206 -3.85 -20.17 25.67
C SER A 206 -4.75 -18.95 25.90
N VAL A 207 -4.27 -17.78 25.56
CA VAL A 207 -5.02 -16.52 25.58
C VAL A 207 -5.14 -16.00 24.16
N TYR A 208 -6.35 -15.88 23.66
CA TYR A 208 -6.63 -15.30 22.35
C TYR A 208 -6.81 -13.79 22.52
N VAL A 209 -5.93 -13.02 21.86
CA VAL A 209 -5.95 -11.56 21.95
C VAL A 209 -6.23 -10.96 20.60
N VAL A 210 -7.22 -10.08 20.54
CA VAL A 210 -7.46 -9.17 19.42
C VAL A 210 -6.92 -7.81 19.82
N TYR A 211 -6.04 -7.26 19.02
CA TYR A 211 -5.34 -6.02 19.34
C TYR A 211 -5.28 -5.06 18.17
N ALA A 212 -5.16 -3.78 18.47
CA ALA A 212 -4.88 -2.73 17.53
C ALA A 212 -3.37 -2.57 17.33
N SER A 213 -2.96 -2.39 16.09
CA SER A 213 -1.57 -2.05 15.74
C SER A 213 -1.53 -0.95 14.68
N LYS A 214 -0.35 -0.36 14.48
CA LYS A 214 -0.10 0.52 13.34
C LYS A 214 -0.23 -0.28 12.04
N PHE A 215 -0.61 0.40 10.96
CA PHE A 215 -0.53 -0.19 9.63
C PHE A 215 0.94 -0.31 9.18
N THR A 216 1.23 -1.31 8.38
CA THR A 216 2.57 -1.55 7.84
C THR A 216 2.59 -1.23 6.35
N ARG A 217 3.62 -0.53 5.88
CA ARG A 217 3.80 -0.23 4.46
C ARG A 217 4.11 -1.53 3.69
N PRO A 218 3.36 -1.85 2.62
CA PRO A 218 3.71 -2.96 1.73
C PRO A 218 4.94 -2.57 0.91
N THR A 219 5.80 -3.53 0.62
CA THR A 219 7.06 -3.32 -0.13
C THR A 219 7.06 -3.99 -1.49
N LEU A 220 6.25 -5.03 -1.68
CA LEU A 220 6.14 -5.79 -2.91
C LEU A 220 4.71 -5.75 -3.45
N GLU A 221 4.54 -5.67 -4.75
CA GLU A 221 3.22 -5.68 -5.40
C GLU A 221 2.43 -6.96 -5.12
N THR A 222 3.12 -8.06 -4.88
CA THR A 222 2.53 -9.35 -4.52
C THR A 222 2.05 -9.43 -3.07
N ASN A 223 2.38 -8.44 -2.23
CA ASN A 223 1.94 -8.44 -0.84
C ASN A 223 0.42 -8.37 -0.74
N ASP A 224 -0.18 -9.30 -0.01
CA ASP A 224 -1.57 -9.23 0.41
C ASP A 224 -1.73 -8.11 1.43
N LEU A 225 -2.64 -7.17 1.16
CA LEU A 225 -2.80 -5.96 1.96
C LEU A 225 -3.29 -6.22 3.37
N ASN A 226 -4.15 -7.22 3.55
CA ASN A 226 -4.65 -7.55 4.89
C ASN A 226 -3.57 -8.20 5.73
N THR A 227 -2.86 -9.17 5.18
CA THR A 227 -1.83 -9.93 5.90
C THR A 227 -0.61 -9.08 6.24
N VAL A 228 -0.10 -8.30 5.27
CA VAL A 228 1.13 -7.51 5.44
C VAL A 228 0.84 -6.17 6.12
N SER A 229 -0.15 -5.43 5.60
CA SER A 229 -0.42 -4.06 6.08
C SER A 229 -1.47 -4.00 7.18
N GLY A 230 -2.31 -5.02 7.31
CA GLY A 230 -3.48 -4.99 8.19
C GLY A 230 -4.65 -4.18 7.60
N LEU A 231 -4.61 -3.90 6.29
CA LEU A 231 -5.62 -3.14 5.60
C LEU A 231 -6.82 -4.06 5.28
N GLU A 232 -8.02 -3.64 5.61
CA GLU A 232 -9.26 -4.33 5.23
C GLU A 232 -9.86 -3.67 3.98
N ASP A 233 -10.71 -4.39 3.24
CA ASP A 233 -11.28 -3.95 1.95
C ASP A 233 -11.94 -2.55 2.01
N PHE A 234 -12.58 -2.22 3.12
CA PHE A 234 -13.23 -0.91 3.29
C PHE A 234 -12.25 0.26 3.47
N HIS A 235 -10.97 -0.02 3.77
CA HIS A 235 -9.93 1.00 3.83
C HIS A 235 -9.34 1.34 2.46
N GLU A 236 -9.42 0.42 1.47
CA GLU A 236 -8.76 0.58 0.17
C GLU A 236 -9.17 1.88 -0.53
N GLN A 237 -10.47 2.19 -0.53
CA GLN A 237 -10.96 3.41 -1.16
C GLN A 237 -10.43 4.68 -0.48
N ILE A 238 -10.27 4.68 0.84
CA ILE A 238 -9.69 5.82 1.59
C ILE A 238 -8.26 6.04 1.13
N VAL A 239 -7.48 4.97 1.06
CA VAL A 239 -6.07 5.01 0.65
C VAL A 239 -5.93 5.50 -0.79
N MET A 240 -6.74 4.99 -1.74
CA MET A 240 -6.70 5.44 -3.13
C MET A 240 -7.01 6.94 -3.26
N VAL A 241 -8.09 7.40 -2.63
CA VAL A 241 -8.47 8.83 -2.68
C VAL A 241 -7.40 9.73 -2.05
N GLY A 242 -6.83 9.30 -0.93
CA GLY A 242 -5.73 10.04 -0.29
C GLY A 242 -4.48 10.10 -1.15
N ALA A 243 -4.07 8.99 -1.76
CA ALA A 243 -2.92 8.92 -2.66
C ALA A 243 -3.10 9.82 -3.89
N VAL A 244 -4.27 9.78 -4.51
CA VAL A 244 -4.59 10.65 -5.65
C VAL A 244 -4.56 12.13 -5.24
N ALA A 245 -5.14 12.50 -4.10
CA ALA A 245 -5.10 13.87 -3.61
C ALA A 245 -3.67 14.36 -3.33
N GLN A 246 -2.77 13.48 -2.90
CA GLN A 246 -1.35 13.76 -2.72
C GLN A 246 -0.67 13.96 -4.08
N LEU A 247 -0.80 13.03 -5.02
CA LEU A 247 -0.19 13.11 -6.35
C LEU A 247 -0.62 14.37 -7.11
N LEU A 248 -1.90 14.75 -7.03
CA LEU A 248 -2.40 15.99 -7.64
C LEU A 248 -1.83 17.26 -7.03
N SER A 249 -1.26 17.18 -5.83
CA SER A 249 -0.59 18.34 -5.21
C SER A 249 0.85 18.52 -5.64
N GLU A 250 1.48 17.46 -6.12
CA GLU A 250 2.88 17.42 -6.48
C GLU A 250 3.11 17.62 -7.98
N LEU A 251 2.07 17.39 -8.80
CA LEU A 251 2.16 17.42 -10.25
C LEU A 251 1.24 18.48 -10.85
N ASP A 252 1.71 19.09 -11.95
CA ASP A 252 0.89 19.97 -12.77
C ASP A 252 -0.09 19.10 -13.57
N VAL A 253 -1.35 19.09 -13.13
CA VAL A 253 -2.37 18.16 -13.65
C VAL A 253 -3.01 18.76 -14.89
N ASP A 254 -2.89 18.09 -16.04
CA ASP A 254 -3.52 18.53 -17.28
C ASP A 254 -5.06 18.49 -17.19
N SER A 255 -5.68 19.23 -18.11
CA SER A 255 -7.15 19.35 -18.19
C SER A 255 -7.86 18.02 -18.41
N THR A 256 -7.21 17.09 -19.11
CA THR A 256 -7.78 15.79 -19.44
C THR A 256 -7.90 14.89 -18.22
N THR A 257 -6.84 14.80 -17.43
CA THR A 257 -6.87 14.08 -16.14
C THR A 257 -7.81 14.74 -15.15
N GLN A 258 -7.84 16.07 -15.10
CA GLN A 258 -8.79 16.79 -14.26
C GLN A 258 -10.24 16.45 -14.62
N ASN A 259 -10.58 16.42 -15.91
CA ASN A 259 -11.92 16.08 -16.37
C ASN A 259 -12.29 14.64 -16.00
N TYR A 260 -11.38 13.69 -16.21
CA TYR A 260 -11.62 12.29 -15.85
C TYR A 260 -11.89 12.09 -14.34
N ILE A 261 -11.08 12.69 -13.50
CA ILE A 261 -11.29 12.63 -12.04
C ILE A 261 -12.61 13.32 -11.66
N THR A 262 -12.90 14.43 -12.31
CA THR A 262 -14.16 15.18 -12.11
C THR A 262 -15.37 14.33 -12.43
N GLU A 263 -15.42 13.69 -13.59
CA GLU A 263 -16.51 12.80 -14.00
C GLU A 263 -16.68 11.63 -13.01
N ASN A 264 -15.59 11.03 -12.55
CA ASN A 264 -15.64 9.93 -11.58
C ASN A 264 -16.21 10.37 -10.23
N LEU A 265 -15.83 11.56 -9.76
CA LEU A 265 -16.35 12.11 -8.51
C LEU A 265 -17.82 12.52 -8.64
N GLU A 266 -18.21 13.11 -9.76
CA GLU A 266 -19.61 13.48 -10.05
C GLU A 266 -20.52 12.25 -10.13
N GLN A 267 -20.07 11.16 -10.76
CA GLN A 267 -20.78 9.87 -10.75
C GLN A 267 -20.99 9.33 -9.33
N ARG A 268 -20.12 9.69 -8.38
CA ARG A 268 -20.25 9.36 -6.96
C ARG A 268 -21.03 10.42 -6.16
N GLY A 269 -21.65 11.40 -6.84
CA GLY A 269 -22.43 12.47 -6.23
C GLY A 269 -21.62 13.55 -5.54
N ILE A 270 -20.35 13.72 -5.90
CA ILE A 270 -19.44 14.71 -5.32
C ILE A 270 -19.30 15.88 -6.33
N PRO A 271 -19.85 17.06 -6.04
CA PRO A 271 -19.73 18.20 -6.95
C PRO A 271 -18.27 18.71 -6.98
N VAL A 272 -17.73 18.82 -8.18
CA VAL A 272 -16.35 19.25 -8.42
C VAL A 272 -16.33 20.54 -9.25
N GLY A 273 -15.38 21.38 -9.00
CA GLY A 273 -15.06 22.56 -9.81
C GLY A 273 -13.62 22.52 -10.31
N SER A 274 -13.09 23.56 -10.92
CA SER A 274 -11.74 23.59 -11.53
C SER A 274 -10.58 23.28 -10.57
N GLY A 275 -9.54 22.64 -11.04
CA GLY A 275 -8.19 22.36 -10.51
C GLY A 275 -8.02 22.29 -8.98
N GLU A 276 -7.74 23.42 -8.32
CA GLU A 276 -7.60 23.47 -6.86
C GLU A 276 -8.86 23.01 -6.12
N ARG A 277 -10.03 23.18 -6.74
CA ARG A 277 -11.29 22.66 -6.20
C ARG A 277 -11.39 21.14 -6.28
N LEU A 278 -10.75 20.50 -7.27
CA LEU A 278 -10.71 19.05 -7.39
C LEU A 278 -9.99 18.41 -6.20
N ARG A 279 -8.79 18.89 -5.88
CA ARG A 279 -8.04 18.43 -4.71
C ARG A 279 -8.85 18.59 -3.43
N ASN A 280 -9.49 19.77 -3.25
CA ASN A 280 -10.31 20.04 -2.09
C ASN A 280 -11.56 19.15 -2.03
N ALA A 281 -12.13 18.76 -3.17
CA ALA A 281 -13.22 17.79 -3.26
C ALA A 281 -12.76 16.40 -2.84
N LEU A 282 -11.59 15.94 -3.33
CA LEU A 282 -10.98 14.67 -2.93
C LEU A 282 -10.68 14.63 -1.43
N LEU A 283 -10.11 15.69 -0.87
CA LEU A 283 -9.81 15.77 0.57
C LEU A 283 -11.09 15.75 1.42
N ARG A 284 -12.17 16.40 0.98
CA ARG A 284 -13.49 16.31 1.65
C ARG A 284 -14.04 14.89 1.58
N TYR A 285 -13.95 14.26 0.41
CA TYR A 285 -14.40 12.88 0.24
C TYR A 285 -13.58 11.91 1.09
N TYR A 286 -12.26 12.07 1.11
CA TYR A 286 -11.37 11.35 2.03
C TYR A 286 -11.84 11.47 3.49
N GLY A 287 -12.16 12.68 3.95
CA GLY A 287 -12.68 12.92 5.29
C GLY A 287 -13.98 12.15 5.58
N VAL A 288 -14.92 12.16 4.64
CA VAL A 288 -16.18 11.42 4.76
C VAL A 288 -15.95 9.91 4.87
N LEU A 289 -15.08 9.37 4.01
CA LEU A 289 -14.72 7.94 4.03
C LEU A 289 -14.02 7.57 5.34
N LEU A 290 -13.09 8.41 5.81
CA LEU A 290 -12.38 8.20 7.06
C LEU A 290 -13.33 8.19 8.26
N ASP A 291 -14.28 9.12 8.32
CA ASP A 291 -15.27 9.17 9.40
C ASP A 291 -16.23 7.98 9.37
N ARG A 292 -16.57 7.49 8.18
CA ARG A 292 -17.36 6.26 8.04
C ARG A 292 -16.58 5.05 8.56
N ALA A 293 -15.32 4.90 8.17
CA ALA A 293 -14.47 3.80 8.62
C ALA A 293 -14.23 3.84 10.14
N ARG A 294 -14.03 5.03 10.72
CA ARG A 294 -13.94 5.20 12.18
C ARG A 294 -15.19 4.73 12.90
N ARG A 295 -16.37 5.09 12.40
CA ARG A 295 -17.64 4.63 12.98
C ARG A 295 -17.81 3.12 12.88
N GLU A 296 -17.45 2.53 11.75
CA GLU A 296 -17.47 1.09 11.56
C GLU A 296 -16.52 0.37 12.51
N GLN A 297 -15.28 0.83 12.63
CA GLN A 297 -14.29 0.25 13.52
C GLN A 297 -14.73 0.36 15.00
N ARG A 298 -15.33 1.49 15.41
CA ARG A 298 -15.89 1.66 16.76
C ARG A 298 -17.10 0.75 17.03
N SER A 299 -17.93 0.49 16.02
CA SER A 299 -19.07 -0.41 16.18
C SER A 299 -18.67 -1.88 16.36
N ARG A 300 -17.57 -2.28 15.70
CA ARG A 300 -17.02 -3.65 15.85
C ARG A 300 -16.32 -3.85 17.20
N PHE A 301 -15.67 -2.81 17.68
CA PHE A 301 -14.93 -2.83 18.94
C PHE A 301 -15.38 -1.63 19.79
N PRO A 302 -16.56 -1.72 20.42
CA PRO A 302 -17.06 -0.66 21.27
C PRO A 302 -16.06 -0.43 22.40
N GLN A 303 -15.56 0.79 22.48
CA GLN A 303 -14.71 1.21 23.59
C GLN A 303 -15.60 1.29 24.80
N GLY A 304 -15.35 0.48 25.81
CA GLY A 304 -15.93 0.71 27.11
C GLY A 304 -15.64 2.15 27.51
N VAL A 305 -16.65 2.91 27.86
CA VAL A 305 -16.46 4.21 28.45
C VAL A 305 -15.81 3.91 29.82
N GLU A 306 -14.50 4.08 29.93
CA GLU A 306 -13.88 4.19 31.24
C GLU A 306 -14.42 5.47 31.88
N LEU A 307 -15.48 5.33 32.62
CA LEU A 307 -15.93 6.35 33.56
C LEU A 307 -14.87 6.42 34.69
N TYR A 308 -13.80 7.13 34.43
CA TYR A 308 -12.87 7.51 35.50
C TYR A 308 -13.67 8.28 36.54
N GLY A 309 -13.86 7.66 37.69
CA GLY A 309 -14.18 8.37 38.93
C GLY A 309 -15.62 8.32 39.44
N ILE A 310 -16.41 7.26 39.23
CA ILE A 310 -17.62 7.03 40.05
C ILE A 310 -17.42 5.71 40.79
N SER A 311 -16.81 5.79 41.96
CA SER A 311 -16.92 4.75 43.00
C SER A 311 -18.34 4.83 43.58
N PHE A 312 -19.21 3.88 43.27
CA PHE A 312 -20.43 3.65 44.05
C PHE A 312 -20.01 2.82 45.27
N THR A 313 -19.95 3.44 46.42
CA THR A 313 -19.93 2.79 47.75
C THR A 313 -21.33 2.28 48.07
#